data_dd479a66847b0da7fe134aab39fe47b6
#
_entry.id   dd479a66847b0da7fe134aab39fe47b6
#
_cell.length_a   1.000
_cell.length_b   1.000
_cell.length_c   1.000
_cell.angle_alpha   90.00
_cell.angle_beta   90.00
_cell.angle_gamma   90.00
#
_symmetry.space_group_name_H-M   'P 1'
#
loop_
_entity.id
_entity.type
_entity.pdbx_description
1 polymer ?
#
loop_
_entity_poly.entity_id
_entity_poly.type
_entity_poly.pdbx_seq_one_letter_code
_entity_poly.pdbx_strand_id
1 'polypeptide(L)'
;MLKNKVALVTGASSGIGRAVALMWAREGAKVVVSDVNVQAGEETAALVRAAGADAIFVAADVGKPADCEALVHRTVAHYGRLDVACNNAGIGGPQAPTADYPLDGWDQVIN
;
A
#
# COMPACT_ATOMS: atom_id res chain seq x y z
N MET A 1 -16.78 -3.16 3.97
CA MET A 1 -15.92 -3.25 5.15
C MET A 1 -14.88 -2.16 5.20
N LEU A 2 -14.19 -1.94 4.11
CA LEU A 2 -13.17 -0.90 4.10
C LEU A 2 -13.61 0.35 3.35
N LYS A 3 -14.89 0.54 3.23
CA LYS A 3 -15.41 1.67 2.47
C LYS A 3 -14.87 2.99 3.00
N ASN A 4 -14.32 3.78 2.11
CA ASN A 4 -13.72 5.08 2.41
C ASN A 4 -12.46 5.00 3.27
N LYS A 5 -11.96 3.82 3.53
CA LYS A 5 -10.67 3.68 4.20
C LYS A 5 -9.56 3.77 3.17
N VAL A 6 -8.40 4.20 3.62
CA VAL A 6 -7.23 4.28 2.76
C VAL A 6 -6.27 3.17 3.15
N ALA A 7 -5.94 2.34 2.20
CA ALA A 7 -5.12 1.16 2.42
C ALA A 7 -3.87 1.23 1.55
N LEU A 8 -2.73 0.96 2.15
CA LEU A 8 -1.45 0.97 1.46
C LEU A 8 -0.89 -0.44 1.41
N VAL A 9 -0.48 -0.86 0.23
CA VAL A 9 0.17 -2.16 0.08
C VAL A 9 1.51 -1.98 -0.62
N THR A 10 2.57 -2.50 -0.02
CA THR A 10 3.89 -2.49 -0.62
C THR A 10 4.17 -3.85 -1.24
N GLY A 11 5.12 -3.91 -2.16
CA GLY A 11 5.37 -5.14 -2.89
C GLY A 11 4.17 -5.55 -3.70
N ALA A 12 3.46 -4.58 -4.24
CA ALA A 12 2.16 -4.80 -4.83
C ALA A 12 2.19 -5.15 -6.31
N SER A 13 3.38 -5.30 -6.88
CA SER A 13 3.49 -5.53 -8.31
C SER A 13 3.06 -6.93 -8.73
N SER A 14 3.05 -7.88 -7.82
CA SER A 14 2.70 -9.25 -8.17
C SER A 14 2.35 -10.06 -6.94
N GLY A 15 1.87 -11.28 -7.16
CA GLY A 15 1.65 -12.24 -6.11
C GLY A 15 0.68 -11.77 -5.04
N ILE A 16 1.08 -11.97 -3.81
CA ILE A 16 0.22 -11.69 -2.66
C ILE A 16 -0.12 -10.21 -2.56
N GLY A 17 0.85 -9.34 -2.83
CA GLY A 17 0.59 -7.91 -2.76
C GLY A 17 -0.47 -7.46 -3.72
N ARG A 18 -0.43 -7.97 -4.95
CA ARG A 18 -1.46 -7.64 -5.94
C ARG A 18 -2.81 -8.18 -5.51
N ALA A 19 -2.84 -9.40 -4.98
CA ALA A 19 -4.08 -10.01 -4.51
C ALA A 19 -4.71 -9.22 -3.37
N VAL A 20 -3.88 -8.74 -2.44
CA VAL A 20 -4.35 -7.93 -1.33
C VAL A 20 -4.93 -6.62 -1.84
N ALA A 21 -4.25 -5.98 -2.78
CA ALA A 21 -4.74 -4.72 -3.35
C ALA A 21 -6.11 -4.89 -3.97
N LEU A 22 -6.28 -5.96 -4.74
CA LEU A 22 -7.56 -6.22 -5.39
C LEU A 22 -8.65 -6.59 -4.40
N MET A 23 -8.29 -7.33 -3.36
CA MET A 23 -9.26 -7.67 -2.32
C MET A 23 -9.75 -6.40 -1.61
N TRP A 24 -8.83 -5.52 -1.26
CA TRP A 24 -9.21 -4.27 -0.60
C TRP A 24 -10.05 -3.39 -1.50
N ALA A 25 -9.76 -3.42 -2.81
CA ALA A 25 -10.57 -2.68 -3.77
C ALA A 25 -12.04 -3.14 -3.72
N ARG A 26 -12.22 -4.44 -3.63
CA ARG A 26 -13.58 -4.99 -3.55
C ARG A 26 -14.29 -4.62 -2.25
N GLU A 27 -13.51 -4.35 -1.21
CA GLU A 27 -14.07 -3.92 0.07
C GLU A 27 -14.37 -2.43 0.11
N GLY A 28 -14.09 -1.71 -0.95
CA GLY A 28 -14.40 -0.30 -1.03
C GLY A 28 -13.28 0.63 -0.61
N ALA A 29 -12.10 0.12 -0.37
CA ALA A 29 -10.97 0.94 0.05
C ALA A 29 -10.40 1.75 -1.11
N LYS A 30 -9.79 2.88 -0.77
CA LYS A 30 -8.90 3.58 -1.68
C LYS A 30 -7.52 2.95 -1.48
N VAL A 31 -6.86 2.57 -2.55
CA VAL A 31 -5.65 1.76 -2.44
C VAL A 31 -4.44 2.52 -2.94
N VAL A 32 -3.41 2.57 -2.13
CA VAL A 32 -2.11 3.06 -2.56
C VAL A 32 -1.26 1.83 -2.85
N VAL A 33 -0.85 1.71 -4.10
CA VAL A 33 -0.05 0.59 -4.57
C VAL A 33 1.40 1.06 -4.61
N SER A 34 2.29 0.34 -3.98
CA SER A 34 3.69 0.72 -3.96
C SER A 34 4.59 -0.46 -4.30
N ASP A 35 5.63 -0.19 -5.07
CA ASP A 35 6.63 -1.17 -5.43
C ASP A 35 7.82 -0.44 -6.04
N VAL A 36 8.97 -1.11 -6.08
CA VAL A 36 10.12 -0.58 -6.80
C VAL A 36 9.95 -0.78 -8.30
N ASN A 37 9.19 -1.77 -8.70
CA ASN A 37 8.92 -2.04 -10.10
C ASN A 37 7.78 -1.17 -10.57
N VAL A 38 8.13 -0.09 -11.24
CA VAL A 38 7.15 0.92 -11.63
C VAL A 38 6.12 0.36 -12.60
N GLN A 39 6.58 -0.36 -13.62
CA GLN A 39 5.66 -0.87 -14.62
C GLN A 39 4.65 -1.85 -14.04
N ALA A 40 5.12 -2.81 -13.27
CA ALA A 40 4.23 -3.81 -12.69
C ALA A 40 3.34 -3.21 -11.60
N GLY A 41 3.86 -2.23 -10.87
CA GLY A 41 3.05 -1.53 -9.88
C GLY A 41 1.93 -0.72 -10.53
N GLU A 42 2.24 -0.06 -11.64
CA GLU A 42 1.20 0.67 -12.36
C GLU A 42 0.14 -0.27 -12.90
N GLU A 43 0.54 -1.47 -13.31
CA GLU A 43 -0.43 -2.48 -13.75
C GLU A 43 -1.38 -2.85 -12.62
N THR A 44 -0.84 -3.02 -11.42
CA THR A 44 -1.69 -3.35 -10.28
C THR A 44 -2.66 -2.21 -9.98
N ALA A 45 -2.18 -0.97 -10.02
CA ALA A 45 -3.04 0.18 -9.81
C ALA A 45 -4.15 0.25 -10.85
N ALA A 46 -3.81 -0.06 -12.10
CA ALA A 46 -4.81 -0.09 -13.17
C ALA A 46 -5.86 -1.16 -12.92
N LEU A 47 -5.44 -2.33 -12.45
CA LEU A 47 -6.38 -3.40 -12.13
C LEU A 47 -7.32 -3.00 -11.00
N VAL A 48 -6.78 -2.30 -9.99
CA VAL A 48 -7.61 -1.83 -8.89
C VAL A 48 -8.65 -0.83 -9.39
N ARG A 49 -8.23 0.09 -10.25
CA ARG A 49 -9.17 1.06 -10.83
C ARG A 49 -10.23 0.38 -11.69
N ALA A 50 -9.81 -0.61 -12.43
CA ALA A 50 -10.74 -1.37 -13.27
C ALA A 50 -11.76 -2.12 -12.42
N ALA A 51 -11.41 -2.44 -11.19
CA ALA A 51 -12.35 -3.08 -10.27
C ALA A 51 -13.30 -2.07 -9.63
N GLY A 52 -13.17 -0.80 -9.95
CA GLY A 52 -14.09 0.22 -9.47
C GLY A 52 -13.60 1.02 -8.27
N ALA A 53 -12.37 0.80 -7.84
CA ALA A 53 -11.84 1.52 -6.69
C ALA A 53 -10.90 2.64 -7.12
N ASP A 54 -10.66 3.56 -6.22
CA ASP A 54 -9.68 4.62 -6.44
C ASP A 54 -8.31 4.08 -6.06
N ALA A 55 -7.30 4.37 -6.86
CA ALA A 55 -5.95 3.89 -6.58
C ALA A 55 -4.91 4.83 -7.17
N ILE A 56 -3.79 4.93 -6.46
CA ILE A 56 -2.60 5.59 -7.00
C ILE A 56 -1.42 4.65 -6.85
N PHE A 57 -0.40 4.86 -7.67
CA PHE A 57 0.85 4.15 -7.55
C PHE A 57 1.94 5.12 -7.07
N VAL A 58 2.73 4.68 -6.10
CA VAL A 58 3.86 5.44 -5.61
C VAL A 58 5.08 4.52 -5.61
N ALA A 59 6.10 4.88 -6.38
CA ALA A 59 7.32 4.10 -6.40
C ALA A 59 8.08 4.32 -5.10
N ALA A 60 8.48 3.25 -4.46
CA ALA A 60 9.22 3.35 -3.21
C ALA A 60 9.97 2.05 -2.94
N ASP A 61 11.14 2.18 -2.35
CA ASP A 61 11.92 1.06 -1.88
C ASP A 61 11.80 1.04 -0.36
N VAL A 62 10.99 0.12 0.15
CA VAL A 62 10.74 0.08 1.59
C VAL A 62 11.94 -0.38 2.40
N GLY A 63 12.99 -0.81 1.73
CA GLY A 63 14.26 -1.05 2.40
C GLY A 63 14.98 0.24 2.78
N LYS A 64 14.50 1.37 2.30
CA LYS A 64 15.08 2.68 2.59
C LYS A 64 14.13 3.48 3.47
N PRO A 65 14.56 3.87 4.67
CA PRO A 65 13.66 4.60 5.57
C PRO A 65 13.11 5.89 4.97
N ALA A 66 13.91 6.60 4.20
CA ALA A 66 13.44 7.83 3.58
C ALA A 66 12.31 7.57 2.60
N ASP A 67 12.38 6.45 1.87
CA ASP A 67 11.33 6.09 0.94
C ASP A 67 10.04 5.71 1.67
N CYS A 68 10.17 5.04 2.80
CA CYS A 68 9.01 4.69 3.61
C CYS A 68 8.30 5.95 4.11
N GLU A 69 9.07 6.92 4.60
CA GLU A 69 8.50 8.18 5.04
C GLU A 69 7.81 8.91 3.91
N ALA A 70 8.48 8.97 2.77
CA ALA A 70 7.92 9.66 1.61
C ALA A 70 6.63 8.99 1.16
N LEU A 71 6.59 7.66 1.21
CA LEU A 71 5.41 6.91 0.82
C LEU A 71 4.22 7.24 1.70
N VAL A 72 4.43 7.27 3.01
CA VAL A 72 3.37 7.60 3.95
C VAL A 72 2.93 9.05 3.75
N HIS A 73 3.89 9.96 3.60
CA HIS A 73 3.57 11.36 3.36
C HIS A 73 2.73 11.54 2.10
N ARG A 74 3.09 10.87 1.03
CA ARG A 74 2.34 11.00 -0.21
C ARG A 74 0.95 10.41 -0.09
N THR A 75 0.82 9.31 0.65
CA THR A 75 -0.49 8.71 0.89
C THR A 75 -1.40 9.68 1.63
N VAL A 76 -0.90 10.25 2.71
CA VAL A 76 -1.68 11.17 3.51
C VAL A 76 -1.95 12.47 2.74
N ALA A 77 -0.97 12.94 1.98
CA ALA A 77 -1.17 14.15 1.18
C ALA A 77 -2.26 13.96 0.12
N HIS A 78 -2.34 12.77 -0.44
CA HIS A 78 -3.30 12.52 -1.51
C HIS A 78 -4.71 12.21 -0.98
N TYR A 79 -4.80 11.38 0.04
CA TYR A 79 -6.09 10.91 0.53
C TYR A 79 -6.48 11.49 1.89
N GLY A 80 -5.58 12.17 2.56
CA GLY A 80 -5.88 12.79 3.85
C GLY A 80 -5.77 11.85 5.04
N ARG A 81 -5.51 10.58 4.82
CA ARG A 81 -5.45 9.62 5.90
C ARG A 81 -4.77 8.34 5.43
N LEU A 82 -4.41 7.50 6.37
CA LEU A 82 -3.94 6.14 6.10
C LEU A 82 -4.49 5.27 7.22
N ASP A 83 -5.30 4.30 6.85
CA ASP A 83 -6.01 3.46 7.83
C ASP A 83 -5.42 2.08 7.97
N VAL A 84 -4.96 1.49 6.89
CA VAL A 84 -4.49 0.12 6.85
C VAL A 84 -3.23 0.04 6.00
N ALA A 85 -2.28 -0.76 6.43
CA ALA A 85 -1.07 -0.97 5.65
C ALA A 85 -0.69 -2.43 5.65
N CYS A 86 -0.25 -2.90 4.50
CA CYS A 86 0.29 -4.24 4.35
C CYS A 86 1.66 -4.12 3.72
N ASN A 87 2.69 -4.42 4.49
CA ASN A 87 4.05 -4.34 4.01
C ASN A 87 4.47 -5.71 3.50
N ASN A 88 4.27 -5.93 2.22
CA ASN A 88 4.56 -7.21 1.58
C ASN A 88 5.90 -7.20 0.86
N ALA A 89 6.57 -6.07 0.81
CA ALA A 89 7.84 -5.96 0.15
C ALA A 89 8.95 -6.42 1.07
N GLY A 90 10.11 -6.66 0.51
CA GLY A 90 11.29 -6.94 1.30
C GLY A 90 11.25 -8.25 2.03
N ILE A 91 10.59 -9.19 1.46
CA ILE A 91 10.36 -10.41 2.13
C ILE A 91 11.47 -11.38 2.04
N GLY A 92 12.59 -11.02 2.18
CA GLY A 92 13.71 -11.94 2.11
C GLY A 92 13.75 -12.93 3.22
N GLY A 93 12.94 -12.86 4.17
CA GLY A 93 12.99 -13.78 5.27
C GLY A 93 11.68 -13.87 5.98
N PRO A 94 11.67 -14.52 7.11
CA PRO A 94 10.46 -14.63 7.88
C PRO A 94 10.08 -13.25 8.32
N GLN A 95 9.10 -12.75 7.74
CA GLN A 95 8.67 -11.42 8.04
C GLN A 95 7.72 -11.46 9.20
N ALA A 96 7.88 -10.54 10.08
CA ALA A 96 6.85 -10.31 11.04
C ALA A 96 5.57 -10.06 10.29
N PRO A 97 4.45 -10.34 10.88
CA PRO A 97 3.17 -9.99 10.28
C PRO A 97 3.22 -8.54 9.97
N THR A 98 3.32 -8.26 8.74
CA THR A 98 3.63 -6.92 8.32
C THR A 98 2.53 -5.95 8.64
N ALA A 99 1.32 -6.45 8.81
CA ALA A 99 0.22 -5.60 9.17
C ALA A 99 0.42 -4.96 10.54
N ASP A 100 1.11 -5.66 11.43
CA ASP A 100 1.29 -5.14 12.77
C ASP A 100 2.50 -4.24 12.90
N TYR A 101 3.58 -4.66 12.32
CA TYR A 101 4.81 -3.96 12.50
C TYR A 101 4.78 -2.51 12.02
N PRO A 102 4.36 -2.25 10.81
CA PRO A 102 4.31 -0.87 10.34
C PRO A 102 3.26 -0.05 11.05
N LEU A 103 2.25 -0.69 11.58
CA LEU A 103 1.13 0.04 12.15
C LEU A 103 1.52 0.91 13.32
N ASP A 104 2.43 0.45 14.15
CA ASP A 104 2.85 1.26 15.29
C ASP A 104 3.46 2.57 14.85
N GLY A 105 4.40 2.50 13.95
CA GLY A 105 5.04 3.71 13.45
C GLY A 105 4.09 4.54 12.62
N TRP A 106 3.20 3.90 11.92
CA TRP A 106 2.29 4.61 11.05
C TRP A 106 1.19 5.31 11.83
N ASP A 107 0.77 4.71 12.92
CA ASP A 107 -0.14 5.37 13.82
C ASP A 107 0.44 6.68 14.30
N GLN A 108 1.72 6.70 14.58
CA GLN A 108 2.38 7.93 15.02
C GLN A 108 2.37 8.98 13.93
N VAL A 109 2.47 8.57 12.69
CA VAL A 109 2.44 9.50 11.58
C VAL A 109 1.04 10.02 11.33
N ILE A 110 0.06 9.17 11.45
CA ILE A 110 -1.31 9.51 11.14
C ILE A 110 -1.97 10.28 12.24
N ASN A 111 -1.68 9.91 13.43
CA ASN A 111 -2.29 10.54 14.58
C ASN A 111 -1.65 11.86 14.93
#